data_28e5c83088e65465fb0b64a1e5b66e93
#
_entry.id   28e5c83088e65465fb0b64a1e5b66e93
#
_cell.length_a   1.000
_cell.length_b   1.000
_cell.length_c   1.000
_cell.angle_alpha   90.00
_cell.angle_beta   90.00
_cell.angle_gamma   90.00
#
_symmetry.space_group_name_H-M   'P 1'
#
loop_
_entity.id
_entity.type
_entity.pdbx_description
1 polymer ?
#
loop_
_entity_poly.entity_id
_entity_poly.type
_entity_poly.pdbx_seq_one_letter_code
_entity_poly.pdbx_strand_id
1 'polypeptide(L)'
;MVLCNLPYRLREIAGRIAKKCRRRKDRSLEAKLEDIRNLLIYNHPISSVPPATGKLRLLQDGNTVLLALFARKCRENGLRYWLDYGTLLGAVRHRGFIPWDDDLDVSMMRPEFDRLLELLPVLFPREEGFTWNRHAFLQIGYEG
;
A
#
# COMPACT_ATOMS: atom_id res chain seq x y z
N MET A 1 -2.47 -26.78 -30.27
CA MET A 1 -2.33 -28.21 -30.62
C MET A 1 -3.62 -28.93 -30.22
N VAL A 2 -4.44 -29.34 -31.19
CA VAL A 2 -5.79 -29.86 -31.00
C VAL A 2 -5.70 -31.36 -30.70
N LEU A 3 -6.04 -31.72 -29.44
CA LEU A 3 -6.02 -33.12 -28.94
C LEU A 3 -7.31 -33.90 -29.29
N CYS A 4 -7.96 -33.57 -30.43
CA CYS A 4 -9.28 -34.11 -30.72
C CYS A 4 -9.33 -35.59 -31.10
N ASN A 5 -8.22 -36.27 -31.41
CA ASN A 5 -8.19 -37.65 -31.91
C ASN A 5 -7.46 -38.68 -31.06
N LEU A 6 -7.23 -38.42 -29.76
CA LEU A 6 -6.63 -39.42 -28.89
C LEU A 6 -7.72 -40.31 -28.24
N PRO A 7 -7.44 -41.63 -28.06
CA PRO A 7 -8.31 -42.54 -27.29
C PRO A 7 -8.58 -42.02 -25.89
N TYR A 8 -9.77 -42.27 -25.34
CA TYR A 8 -10.22 -41.75 -24.03
C TYR A 8 -9.18 -41.90 -22.90
N ARG A 9 -8.55 -43.08 -22.80
CA ARG A 9 -7.51 -43.35 -21.77
C ARG A 9 -6.27 -42.46 -21.92
N LEU A 10 -5.88 -42.13 -23.15
CA LEU A 10 -4.71 -41.24 -23.38
C LEU A 10 -5.04 -39.79 -23.12
N ARG A 11 -6.29 -39.36 -23.31
CA ARG A 11 -6.75 -38.02 -22.93
C ARG A 11 -6.71 -37.82 -21.43
N GLU A 12 -7.13 -38.85 -20.67
CA GLU A 12 -7.11 -38.79 -19.21
C GLU A 12 -5.69 -38.73 -18.64
N ILE A 13 -4.76 -39.50 -19.21
CA ILE A 13 -3.34 -39.49 -18.86
C ILE A 13 -2.72 -38.13 -19.24
N ALA A 14 -2.96 -37.59 -20.39
CA ALA A 14 -2.49 -36.28 -20.81
C ALA A 14 -3.04 -35.17 -19.95
N GLY A 15 -4.30 -35.23 -19.53
CA GLY A 15 -4.92 -34.30 -18.60
C GLY A 15 -4.28 -34.34 -17.20
N ARG A 16 -3.99 -35.54 -16.68
CA ARG A 16 -3.29 -35.73 -15.41
C ARG A 16 -1.86 -35.21 -15.46
N ILE A 17 -1.14 -35.44 -16.57
CA ILE A 17 0.23 -34.92 -16.77
C ILE A 17 0.20 -33.40 -16.87
N ALA A 18 -0.71 -32.81 -17.66
CA ALA A 18 -0.83 -31.36 -17.80
C ALA A 18 -1.18 -30.69 -16.45
N LYS A 19 -2.09 -31.29 -15.68
CA LYS A 19 -2.46 -30.81 -14.33
C LYS A 19 -1.28 -30.91 -13.33
N LYS A 20 -0.50 -31.99 -13.44
CA LYS A 20 0.71 -32.18 -12.63
C LYS A 20 1.84 -31.22 -13.00
N CYS A 21 2.03 -30.94 -14.30
CA CYS A 21 2.98 -29.95 -14.80
C CYS A 21 2.58 -28.52 -14.38
N ARG A 22 1.29 -28.17 -14.51
CA ARG A 22 0.77 -26.86 -14.10
C ARG A 22 0.98 -26.66 -12.58
N ARG A 23 0.59 -27.64 -11.72
CA ARG A 23 0.84 -27.59 -10.27
C ARG A 23 2.32 -27.47 -9.91
N ARG A 24 3.20 -28.14 -10.68
CA ARG A 24 4.65 -28.06 -10.44
C ARG A 24 5.24 -26.71 -10.83
N LYS A 25 4.69 -26.07 -11.88
CA LYS A 25 5.09 -24.73 -12.34
C LYS A 25 4.63 -23.67 -11.31
N ASP A 26 3.39 -23.79 -10.81
CA ASP A 26 2.82 -22.88 -9.84
C ASP A 26 3.57 -23.00 -8.50
N ARG A 27 3.87 -24.20 -8.00
CA ARG A 27 4.69 -24.42 -6.81
C ARG A 27 6.11 -23.87 -6.96
N SER A 28 6.71 -23.99 -8.15
CA SER A 28 8.04 -23.43 -8.40
C SER A 28 8.04 -21.91 -8.38
N LEU A 29 6.97 -21.26 -8.84
CA LEU A 29 6.84 -19.82 -8.81
C LEU A 29 6.54 -19.33 -7.37
N GLU A 30 5.63 -19.98 -6.66
CA GLU A 30 5.35 -19.71 -5.25
C GLU A 30 6.60 -19.89 -4.38
N ALA A 31 7.35 -20.97 -4.57
CA ALA A 31 8.60 -21.19 -3.85
C ALA A 31 9.62 -20.08 -4.13
N LYS A 32 9.78 -19.66 -5.38
CA LYS A 32 10.69 -18.56 -5.75
C LYS A 32 10.24 -17.21 -5.18
N LEU A 33 8.93 -16.95 -5.15
CA LEU A 33 8.38 -15.75 -4.52
C LEU A 33 8.61 -15.77 -3.00
N GLU A 34 8.44 -16.91 -2.36
CA GLU A 34 8.71 -17.07 -0.94
C GLU A 34 10.21 -16.95 -0.63
N ASP A 35 11.08 -17.49 -1.49
CA ASP A 35 12.54 -17.31 -1.36
C ASP A 35 12.94 -15.84 -1.50
N ILE A 36 12.36 -15.11 -2.48
CA ILE A 36 12.59 -13.66 -2.66
C ILE A 36 12.05 -12.90 -1.45
N ARG A 37 10.85 -13.22 -0.97
CA ARG A 37 10.26 -12.62 0.23
C ARG A 37 11.15 -12.84 1.44
N ASN A 38 11.62 -14.05 1.66
CA ASN A 38 12.51 -14.39 2.76
C ASN A 38 13.86 -13.67 2.63
N LEU A 39 14.42 -13.58 1.42
CA LEU A 39 15.64 -12.82 1.15
C LEU A 39 15.45 -11.34 1.51
N LEU A 40 14.36 -10.74 1.10
CA LEU A 40 14.06 -9.32 1.36
C LEU A 40 13.74 -9.03 2.83
N ILE A 41 13.08 -9.97 3.53
CA ILE A 41 12.63 -9.77 4.92
C ILE A 41 13.72 -10.17 5.93
N TYR A 42 14.45 -11.27 5.70
CA TYR A 42 15.35 -11.85 6.70
C TYR A 42 16.83 -11.57 6.45
N ASN A 43 17.26 -11.34 5.22
CA ASN A 43 18.69 -11.16 4.90
C ASN A 43 19.14 -9.69 4.84
N HIS A 44 18.21 -8.74 4.83
CA HIS A 44 18.56 -7.33 4.96
C HIS A 44 17.98 -6.82 6.30
N PRO A 45 18.83 -6.60 7.30
CA PRO A 45 18.37 -5.89 8.49
C PRO A 45 17.78 -4.55 8.03
N ILE A 46 16.58 -4.27 8.49
CA ILE A 46 15.80 -3.06 8.13
C ILE A 46 16.64 -1.79 8.32
N SER A 47 17.55 -1.82 9.32
CA SER A 47 18.50 -0.77 9.59
C SER A 47 19.56 -0.56 8.50
N SER A 48 19.74 -1.50 7.56
CA SER A 48 20.71 -1.39 6.47
C SER A 48 20.15 -0.72 5.21
N VAL A 49 18.84 -0.52 5.14
CA VAL A 49 18.23 0.17 3.99
C VAL A 49 18.37 1.68 4.21
N PRO A 50 19.09 2.39 3.33
CA PRO A 50 19.26 3.82 3.48
C PRO A 50 17.92 4.55 3.33
N PRO A 51 17.73 5.67 4.04
CA PRO A 51 16.54 6.50 3.86
C PRO A 51 16.46 7.04 2.43
N ALA A 52 15.25 7.41 2.00
CA ALA A 52 15.04 8.05 0.71
C ALA A 52 15.89 9.30 0.54
N THR A 53 16.25 9.59 -0.71
CA THR A 53 17.02 10.79 -1.11
C THR A 53 16.34 11.50 -2.27
N GLY A 54 16.78 12.72 -2.58
CA GLY A 54 16.29 13.49 -3.73
C GLY A 54 14.80 13.78 -3.67
N LYS A 55 14.10 13.64 -4.80
CA LYS A 55 12.66 13.96 -4.93
C LYS A 55 11.78 13.16 -3.98
N LEU A 56 12.06 11.88 -3.80
CA LEU A 56 11.29 11.02 -2.90
C LEU A 56 11.40 11.51 -1.45
N ARG A 57 12.59 11.91 -1.01
CA ARG A 57 12.77 12.49 0.32
C ARG A 57 11.97 13.77 0.50
N LEU A 58 11.96 14.65 -0.49
CA LEU A 58 11.16 15.89 -0.45
C LEU A 58 9.65 15.59 -0.34
N LEU A 59 9.16 14.57 -1.07
CA LEU A 59 7.76 14.13 -0.95
C LEU A 59 7.46 13.60 0.46
N GLN A 60 8.34 12.77 1.03
CA GLN A 60 8.18 12.25 2.38
C GLN A 60 8.19 13.37 3.43
N ASP A 61 9.05 14.37 3.27
CA ASP A 61 9.09 15.53 4.17
C ASP A 61 7.82 16.37 4.05
N GLY A 62 7.32 16.62 2.83
CA GLY A 62 6.04 17.28 2.59
C GLY A 62 4.85 16.51 3.18
N ASN A 63 4.80 15.21 2.97
CA ASN A 63 3.80 14.32 3.55
C ASN A 63 3.85 14.31 5.09
N THR A 64 5.03 14.43 5.69
CA THR A 64 5.17 14.55 7.15
C THR A 64 4.51 15.83 7.67
N VAL A 65 4.70 16.95 6.96
CA VAL A 65 4.06 18.23 7.32
C VAL A 65 2.55 18.13 7.17
N LEU A 66 2.08 17.53 6.08
CA LEU A 66 0.64 17.33 5.84
C LEU A 66 0.01 16.43 6.91
N LEU A 67 0.67 15.36 7.30
CA LEU A 67 0.21 14.48 8.38
C LEU A 67 0.15 15.23 9.73
N ALA A 68 1.16 16.03 10.04
CA ALA A 68 1.18 16.83 11.27
C ALA A 68 0.01 17.84 11.31
N LEU A 69 -0.27 18.49 10.19
CA LEU A 69 -1.42 19.38 10.04
C LEU A 69 -2.74 18.62 10.19
N PHE A 70 -2.90 17.50 9.50
CA PHE A 70 -4.08 16.63 9.59
C PHE A 70 -4.30 16.17 11.03
N ALA A 71 -3.26 15.69 11.70
CA ALA A 71 -3.31 15.26 13.10
C ALA A 71 -3.79 16.38 14.04
N ARG A 72 -3.27 17.59 13.86
CA ARG A 72 -3.70 18.76 14.62
C ARG A 72 -5.17 19.05 14.40
N LYS A 73 -5.60 19.14 13.14
CA LYS A 73 -6.99 19.43 12.78
C LYS A 73 -7.97 18.36 13.28
N CYS A 74 -7.59 17.09 13.19
CA CYS A 74 -8.36 15.99 13.77
C CYS A 74 -8.51 16.12 15.28
N ARG A 75 -7.43 16.44 15.99
CA ARG A 75 -7.45 16.63 17.45
C ARG A 75 -8.36 17.80 17.87
N GLU A 76 -8.25 18.93 17.20
CA GLU A 76 -9.05 20.14 17.47
C GLU A 76 -10.55 19.89 17.25
N ASN A 77 -10.91 18.96 16.36
CA ASN A 77 -12.29 18.64 16.02
C ASN A 77 -12.80 17.31 16.60
N GLY A 78 -12.03 16.67 17.46
CA GLY A 78 -12.40 15.40 18.11
C GLY A 78 -12.59 14.25 17.13
N LEU A 79 -11.85 14.26 16.02
CA LEU A 79 -11.84 13.18 15.03
C LEU A 79 -10.77 12.16 15.36
N ARG A 80 -11.15 10.90 15.43
CA ARG A 80 -10.22 9.78 15.68
C ARG A 80 -9.79 9.16 14.36
N TYR A 81 -8.50 8.93 14.24
CA TYR A 81 -7.89 8.25 13.11
C TYR A 81 -6.72 7.39 13.60
N TRP A 82 -6.20 6.52 12.74
CA TRP A 82 -4.95 5.80 12.97
C TRP A 82 -4.15 5.72 11.67
N LEU A 83 -2.85 5.53 11.79
CA LEU A 83 -2.00 5.22 10.65
C LEU A 83 -2.33 3.82 10.16
N ASP A 84 -2.31 3.61 8.84
CA ASP A 84 -2.66 2.31 8.27
C ASP A 84 -1.66 1.90 7.18
N TYR A 85 -1.83 0.70 6.64
CA TYR A 85 -1.03 0.15 5.54
C TYR A 85 0.48 0.42 5.64
N GLY A 86 1.09 0.97 4.58
CA GLY A 86 2.51 1.29 4.48
C GLY A 86 2.98 2.28 5.53
N THR A 87 2.16 3.26 5.84
CA THR A 87 2.46 4.29 6.84
C THR A 87 2.62 3.72 8.24
N LEU A 88 1.70 2.85 8.68
CA LEU A 88 1.80 2.16 9.97
C LEU A 88 3.01 1.24 10.01
N LEU A 89 3.22 0.46 8.96
CA LEU A 89 4.36 -0.44 8.85
C LEU A 89 5.69 0.33 8.91
N GLY A 90 5.78 1.45 8.22
CA GLY A 90 6.93 2.34 8.24
C GLY A 90 7.20 2.92 9.63
N ALA A 91 6.16 3.43 10.29
CA ALA A 91 6.27 3.98 11.64
C ALA A 91 6.81 2.96 12.64
N VAL A 92 6.31 1.72 12.62
CA VAL A 92 6.73 0.64 13.53
C VAL A 92 8.13 0.13 13.19
N ARG A 93 8.42 -0.09 11.92
CA ARG A 93 9.58 -0.83 11.44
C ARG A 93 10.80 0.07 11.15
N HIS A 94 10.56 1.26 10.58
CA HIS A 94 11.59 2.21 10.16
C HIS A 94 11.63 3.47 11.03
N ARG A 95 10.69 3.64 11.96
CA ARG A 95 10.47 4.86 12.74
C ARG A 95 10.25 6.09 11.86
N GLY A 96 9.62 5.90 10.72
CA GLY A 96 9.36 6.88 9.69
C GLY A 96 8.80 6.21 8.45
N PHE A 97 9.01 6.80 7.28
CA PHE A 97 8.61 6.20 6.02
C PHE A 97 9.38 4.91 5.71
N ILE A 98 8.73 3.99 5.01
CA ILE A 98 9.44 2.96 4.26
C ILE A 98 10.28 3.69 3.20
N PRO A 99 11.59 3.37 3.02
CA PRO A 99 12.49 4.17 2.19
C PRO A 99 12.08 4.40 0.73
N TRP A 100 11.20 3.56 0.19
CA TRP A 100 10.70 3.65 -1.20
C TRP A 100 9.23 4.05 -1.31
N ASP A 101 8.62 4.42 -0.20
CA ASP A 101 7.21 4.78 -0.12
C ASP A 101 7.02 6.29 -0.26
N ASP A 102 6.03 6.71 -1.02
CA ASP A 102 5.81 8.12 -1.38
C ASP A 102 4.45 8.67 -0.92
N ASP A 103 3.64 7.85 -0.27
CA ASP A 103 2.30 8.23 0.19
C ASP A 103 2.11 8.07 1.71
N LEU A 104 0.97 8.50 2.18
CA LEU A 104 0.52 8.38 3.56
C LEU A 104 -0.91 7.86 3.60
N ASP A 105 -1.08 6.78 4.34
CA ASP A 105 -2.36 6.17 4.60
C ASP A 105 -2.82 6.38 6.04
N VAL A 106 -4.03 6.89 6.19
CA VAL A 106 -4.74 6.94 7.46
C VAL A 106 -6.12 6.34 7.32
N SER A 107 -6.57 5.66 8.34
CA SER A 107 -7.93 5.10 8.39
C SER A 107 -8.73 5.71 9.52
N MET A 108 -10.03 5.73 9.34
CA MET A 108 -11.00 6.29 10.28
C MET A 108 -12.22 5.37 10.38
N MET A 109 -12.89 5.38 11.51
CA MET A 109 -14.22 4.78 11.60
C MET A 109 -15.22 5.59 10.78
N ARG A 110 -16.26 4.94 10.30
CA ARG A 110 -17.25 5.56 9.42
C ARG A 110 -17.85 6.86 9.96
N PRO A 111 -18.25 6.95 11.24
CA PRO A 111 -18.79 8.21 11.76
C PRO A 111 -17.80 9.38 11.74
N GLU A 112 -16.53 9.12 12.09
CA GLU A 112 -15.47 10.13 12.03
C GLU A 112 -15.17 10.55 10.60
N PHE A 113 -15.20 9.59 9.66
CA PHE A 113 -14.98 9.87 8.24
C PHE A 113 -16.09 10.74 7.65
N ASP A 114 -17.36 10.43 7.94
CA ASP A 114 -18.51 11.22 7.47
C ASP A 114 -18.44 12.65 8.03
N ARG A 115 -18.08 12.81 9.31
CA ARG A 115 -17.86 14.12 9.93
C ARG A 115 -16.67 14.87 9.34
N LEU A 116 -15.57 14.15 9.01
CA LEU A 116 -14.44 14.76 8.31
C LEU A 116 -14.88 15.34 6.96
N LEU A 117 -15.69 14.61 6.18
CA LEU A 117 -16.18 15.07 4.89
C LEU A 117 -16.99 16.38 5.00
N GLU A 118 -17.79 16.53 6.03
CA GLU A 118 -18.55 17.76 6.30
C GLU A 118 -17.63 18.95 6.65
N LEU A 119 -16.57 18.67 7.40
CA LEU A 119 -15.62 19.68 7.85
C LEU A 119 -14.51 19.98 6.82
N LEU A 120 -14.37 19.15 5.81
CA LEU A 120 -13.24 19.20 4.87
C LEU A 120 -13.01 20.58 4.23
N PRO A 121 -14.06 21.31 3.74
CA PRO A 121 -13.85 22.63 3.16
C PRO A 121 -13.35 23.68 4.15
N VAL A 122 -13.64 23.51 5.44
CA VAL A 122 -13.19 24.40 6.51
C VAL A 122 -11.81 24.04 7.03
N LEU A 123 -11.54 22.74 7.14
CA LEU A 123 -10.26 22.26 7.66
C LEU A 123 -9.13 22.36 6.62
N PHE A 124 -9.46 22.18 5.35
CA PHE A 124 -8.52 22.17 4.22
C PHE A 124 -9.09 23.02 3.08
N PRO A 125 -9.18 24.35 3.26
CA PRO A 125 -9.77 25.23 2.28
C PRO A 125 -8.94 25.28 0.99
N ARG A 126 -9.61 25.20 -0.16
CA ARG A 126 -8.95 25.21 -1.48
C ARG A 126 -8.24 26.54 -1.77
N GLU A 127 -8.72 27.61 -1.20
CA GLU A 127 -8.14 28.95 -1.30
C GLU A 127 -6.75 29.05 -0.66
N GLU A 128 -6.43 28.15 0.28
CA GLU A 128 -5.12 28.03 0.92
C GLU A 128 -4.19 27.03 0.19
N GLY A 129 -4.57 26.54 -0.99
CA GLY A 129 -3.77 25.60 -1.80
C GLY A 129 -4.03 24.13 -1.49
N PHE A 130 -5.03 23.79 -0.65
CA PHE A 130 -5.37 22.39 -0.43
C PHE A 130 -6.21 21.85 -1.58
N THR A 131 -5.87 20.63 -1.99
CA THR A 131 -6.66 19.85 -2.95
C THR A 131 -7.23 18.62 -2.26
N TRP A 132 -8.46 18.29 -2.59
CA TRP A 132 -9.06 17.03 -2.13
C TRP A 132 -10.06 16.52 -3.15
N ASN A 133 -10.06 15.21 -3.32
CA ASN A 133 -11.00 14.51 -4.16
C ASN A 133 -11.44 13.22 -3.45
N ARG A 134 -12.60 12.72 -3.86
CA ARG A 134 -13.18 11.49 -3.33
C ARG A 134 -13.57 10.58 -4.49
N HIS A 135 -12.81 9.51 -4.63
CA HIS A 135 -13.17 8.37 -5.49
C HIS A 135 -13.46 7.14 -4.61
N ALA A 136 -12.63 6.12 -4.69
CA ALA A 136 -12.67 4.98 -3.77
C ALA A 136 -12.19 5.37 -2.35
N PHE A 137 -11.25 6.32 -2.29
CA PHE A 137 -10.67 6.89 -1.07
C PHE A 137 -10.76 8.41 -1.11
N LEU A 138 -10.71 9.04 0.06
CA LEU A 138 -10.46 10.48 0.16
C LEU A 138 -8.96 10.73 0.04
N GLN A 139 -8.58 11.56 -0.91
CA GLN A 139 -7.21 12.05 -1.07
C GLN A 139 -7.16 13.52 -0.70
N ILE A 140 -6.19 13.90 0.12
CA ILE A 140 -5.91 15.30 0.48
C ILE A 140 -4.47 15.59 0.04
N GLY A 141 -4.27 16.68 -0.66
CA GLY A 141 -2.98 17.15 -1.14
C GLY A 141 -2.82 18.64 -0.87
N TYR A 142 -1.64 19.16 -1.22
CA TYR A 142 -1.32 20.58 -1.16
C TYR A 142 -0.55 20.97 -2.44
N GLU A 143 -1.05 21.99 -3.11
CA GLU A 143 -0.47 22.59 -4.32
C GLU A 143 -0.13 24.05 -4.02
N GLY A 144 1.03 24.24 -3.41
CA GLY A 144 1.54 25.56 -3.05
C GLY A 144 2.99 25.77 -3.45
#